data_3ba4bf087c4a3bcf9b914392569a95ab
#
_entry.id   3ba4bf087c4a3bcf9b914392569a95ab
#
_cell.length_a   1.000
_cell.length_b   1.000
_cell.length_c   1.000
_cell.angle_alpha   90.00
_cell.angle_beta   90.00
_cell.angle_gamma   90.00
#
_symmetry.space_group_name_H-M   'P 1'
#
loop_
_entity.id
_entity.type
_entity.pdbx_description
1 polymer ?
#
loop_
_entity_poly.entity_id
_entity_poly.type
_entity_poly.pdbx_seq_one_letter_code
_entity_poly.pdbx_strand_id
1 'polypeptide(L)'
;DEAQARFVGVLDYRVTTGYDFDKGGSEIERKRVDDTFRVISLGFSNTGGPNTVVDFFSKHGKRPYEVNIYSNLGDHYLEKRRYADAAASYQTFVKRNPLHRIAPDFDMRVIEIYKKGGFPKLVIDASKAFATNYGLKSEYWKHFDIKANPQVIGHLKQNLRELANYYHSLYQNKEFAKTRDENFRDAQVWYRQFLESFPRDPESPAINYQLAELLLEHKAFDAAAAEYERTAYTYAAHDKASAAGYAAVYAHRES
;
A
#
# COMPACT_ATOMS: atom_id res chain seq x y z
N ASP A 1 -8.68 -24.26 21.79
CA ASP A 1 -9.81 -24.32 20.82
C ASP A 1 -11.20 -24.14 21.46
N GLU A 2 -11.54 -24.83 22.57
CA GLU A 2 -12.88 -24.70 23.18
C GLU A 2 -13.16 -23.30 23.74
N ALA A 3 -12.19 -22.67 24.39
CA ALA A 3 -12.32 -21.31 24.89
C ALA A 3 -12.54 -20.29 23.76
N GLN A 4 -11.81 -20.43 22.66
CA GLN A 4 -11.99 -19.59 21.47
C GLN A 4 -13.39 -19.77 20.87
N ALA A 5 -13.87 -21.01 20.74
CA ALA A 5 -15.20 -21.29 20.23
C ALA A 5 -16.30 -20.63 21.10
N ARG A 6 -16.13 -20.59 22.43
CA ARG A 6 -17.08 -19.91 23.33
C ARG A 6 -17.11 -18.39 23.11
N PHE A 7 -15.94 -17.74 22.98
CA PHE A 7 -15.89 -16.29 22.72
C PHE A 7 -16.40 -15.94 21.32
N VAL A 8 -16.06 -16.75 20.31
CA VAL A 8 -16.62 -16.60 18.95
C VAL A 8 -18.14 -16.78 18.99
N GLY A 9 -18.66 -17.70 19.79
CA GLY A 9 -20.10 -17.88 20.01
C GLY A 9 -20.80 -16.62 20.56
N VAL A 10 -20.11 -15.78 21.34
CA VAL A 10 -20.66 -14.47 21.76
C VAL A 10 -20.83 -13.54 20.56
N LEU A 11 -19.85 -13.51 19.65
CA LEU A 11 -19.96 -12.70 18.42
C LEU A 11 -21.01 -13.28 17.46
N ASP A 12 -21.10 -14.61 17.35
CA ASP A 12 -22.16 -15.27 16.56
C ASP A 12 -23.55 -14.90 17.08
N TYR A 13 -23.75 -14.86 18.40
CA TYR A 13 -25.00 -14.36 18.98
C TYR A 13 -25.27 -12.90 18.60
N ARG A 14 -24.24 -12.04 18.56
CA ARG A 14 -24.39 -10.64 18.10
C ARG A 14 -24.83 -10.56 16.64
N VAL A 15 -24.33 -11.43 15.77
CA VAL A 15 -24.82 -11.54 14.39
C VAL A 15 -26.31 -11.86 14.35
N THR A 16 -26.76 -12.83 15.15
CA THR A 16 -28.19 -13.24 15.18
C THR A 16 -29.10 -12.14 15.72
N THR A 17 -28.60 -11.25 16.58
CA THR A 17 -29.34 -10.10 17.12
C THR A 17 -29.26 -8.85 16.25
N GLY A 18 -28.64 -8.94 15.05
CA GLY A 18 -28.56 -7.85 14.09
C GLY A 18 -27.53 -6.78 14.42
N TYR A 19 -26.53 -7.09 15.25
CA TYR A 19 -25.43 -6.15 15.53
C TYR A 19 -24.62 -5.89 14.26
N ASP A 20 -24.46 -4.62 13.90
CA ASP A 20 -23.67 -4.17 12.77
C ASP A 20 -22.23 -3.88 13.22
N PHE A 21 -21.29 -4.75 12.84
CA PHE A 21 -19.87 -4.63 13.22
C PHE A 21 -19.15 -3.44 12.56
N ASP A 22 -19.69 -2.88 11.48
CA ASP A 22 -19.14 -1.69 10.82
C ASP A 22 -19.62 -0.40 11.50
N LYS A 23 -20.90 -0.33 11.87
CA LYS A 23 -21.50 0.86 12.47
C LYS A 23 -21.43 0.85 14.00
N GLY A 24 -21.32 -0.33 14.58
CA GLY A 24 -21.42 -0.53 16.02
C GLY A 24 -22.86 -0.39 16.54
N GLY A 25 -23.00 -0.43 17.87
CA GLY A 25 -24.26 -0.21 18.58
C GLY A 25 -24.12 0.92 19.60
N SER A 26 -24.84 0.83 20.73
CA SER A 26 -24.66 1.69 21.88
C SER A 26 -23.22 1.61 22.41
N GLU A 27 -22.79 2.61 23.18
CA GLU A 27 -21.44 2.62 23.78
C GLU A 27 -21.16 1.36 24.60
N ILE A 28 -22.15 0.90 25.37
CA ILE A 28 -22.04 -0.32 26.19
C ILE A 28 -21.87 -1.56 25.29
N GLU A 29 -22.63 -1.66 24.21
CA GLU A 29 -22.52 -2.79 23.28
C GLU A 29 -21.18 -2.81 22.56
N ARG A 30 -20.72 -1.67 22.07
CA ARG A 30 -19.39 -1.54 21.45
C ARG A 30 -18.30 -2.01 22.40
N LYS A 31 -18.29 -1.49 23.63
CA LYS A 31 -17.31 -1.88 24.64
C LYS A 31 -17.29 -3.40 24.91
N ARG A 32 -18.47 -4.03 25.00
CA ARG A 32 -18.56 -5.50 25.18
C ARG A 32 -18.01 -6.26 23.98
N VAL A 33 -18.29 -5.78 22.77
CA VAL A 33 -17.78 -6.39 21.53
C VAL A 33 -16.26 -6.24 21.44
N ASP A 34 -15.73 -5.04 21.74
CA ASP A 34 -14.29 -4.74 21.75
C ASP A 34 -13.55 -5.61 22.81
N ASP A 35 -14.11 -5.73 24.02
CA ASP A 35 -13.56 -6.61 25.05
C ASP A 35 -13.56 -8.09 24.58
N THR A 36 -14.59 -8.52 23.85
CA THR A 36 -14.66 -9.87 23.29
C THR A 36 -13.56 -10.07 22.22
N PHE A 37 -13.39 -9.11 21.29
CA PHE A 37 -12.31 -9.16 20.30
C PHE A 37 -10.94 -9.19 20.97
N ARG A 38 -10.73 -8.39 22.01
CA ARG A 38 -9.47 -8.36 22.77
C ARG A 38 -9.14 -9.73 23.37
N VAL A 39 -10.12 -10.40 23.99
CA VAL A 39 -9.91 -11.74 24.57
C VAL A 39 -9.64 -12.78 23.48
N ILE A 40 -10.37 -12.73 22.36
CA ILE A 40 -10.14 -13.61 21.20
C ILE A 40 -8.71 -13.40 20.65
N SER A 41 -8.28 -12.15 20.48
CA SER A 41 -6.95 -11.81 19.98
C SER A 41 -5.85 -12.30 20.90
N LEU A 42 -6.03 -12.16 22.22
CA LEU A 42 -5.10 -12.70 23.20
C LEU A 42 -4.99 -14.23 23.10
N GLY A 43 -6.10 -14.93 22.96
CA GLY A 43 -6.12 -16.38 22.80
C GLY A 43 -5.41 -16.83 21.52
N PHE A 44 -5.72 -16.23 20.37
CA PHE A 44 -5.06 -16.55 19.11
C PHE A 44 -3.57 -16.20 19.13
N SER A 45 -3.19 -15.09 19.76
CA SER A 45 -1.78 -14.69 19.87
C SER A 45 -0.92 -15.70 20.65
N ASN A 46 -1.53 -16.42 21.61
CA ASN A 46 -0.87 -17.44 22.42
C ASN A 46 -0.83 -18.82 21.76
N THR A 47 -1.62 -19.06 20.71
CA THR A 47 -1.78 -20.38 20.08
C THR A 47 -1.25 -20.47 18.66
N GLY A 48 -0.59 -19.41 18.13
CA GLY A 48 0.02 -19.42 16.81
C GLY A 48 -0.40 -18.26 15.89
N GLY A 49 -1.17 -17.31 16.43
CA GLY A 49 -1.50 -16.05 15.75
C GLY A 49 -2.42 -16.23 14.54
N PRO A 50 -2.16 -15.53 13.42
CA PRO A 50 -3.07 -15.52 12.27
C PRO A 50 -3.27 -16.89 11.61
N ASN A 51 -2.31 -17.80 11.70
CA ASN A 51 -2.47 -19.16 11.17
C ASN A 51 -3.53 -19.94 11.97
N THR A 52 -3.57 -19.78 13.28
CA THR A 52 -4.61 -20.41 14.12
C THR A 52 -5.99 -19.83 13.83
N VAL A 53 -6.08 -18.53 13.47
CA VAL A 53 -7.34 -17.91 12.99
C VAL A 53 -7.79 -18.59 11.70
N VAL A 54 -6.86 -18.81 10.75
CA VAL A 54 -7.12 -19.54 9.49
C VAL A 54 -7.68 -20.94 9.78
N ASP A 55 -7.00 -21.69 10.63
CA ASP A 55 -7.39 -23.07 10.96
C ASP A 55 -8.77 -23.11 11.65
N PHE A 56 -9.01 -22.17 12.56
CA PHE A 56 -10.28 -22.07 13.25
C PHE A 56 -11.45 -21.83 12.27
N PHE A 57 -11.38 -20.81 11.43
CA PHE A 57 -12.46 -20.50 10.50
C PHE A 57 -12.55 -21.47 9.31
N SER A 58 -11.49 -22.20 9.00
CA SER A 58 -11.56 -23.30 8.03
C SER A 58 -12.41 -24.47 8.57
N LYS A 59 -12.39 -24.70 9.88
CA LYS A 59 -13.18 -25.75 10.56
C LYS A 59 -14.61 -25.30 10.89
N HIS A 60 -14.79 -24.04 11.28
CA HIS A 60 -16.05 -23.52 11.83
C HIS A 60 -16.85 -22.66 10.83
N GLY A 61 -16.33 -22.45 9.63
CA GLY A 61 -16.95 -21.62 8.59
C GLY A 61 -16.67 -20.13 8.73
N LYS A 62 -16.85 -19.40 7.63
CA LYS A 62 -16.63 -17.94 7.57
C LYS A 62 -17.64 -17.16 8.42
N ARG A 63 -17.22 -16.00 8.94
CA ARG A 63 -18.04 -15.06 9.72
C ARG A 63 -17.92 -13.63 9.19
N PRO A 64 -18.97 -12.81 9.26
CA PRO A 64 -18.95 -11.42 8.77
C PRO A 64 -17.93 -10.55 9.53
N TYR A 65 -17.62 -10.88 10.77
CA TYR A 65 -16.68 -10.18 11.64
C TYR A 65 -15.23 -10.75 11.60
N GLU A 66 -14.91 -11.65 10.68
CA GLU A 66 -13.56 -12.20 10.53
C GLU A 66 -12.51 -11.10 10.32
N VAL A 67 -12.85 -10.07 9.54
CA VAL A 67 -12.03 -8.89 9.33
C VAL A 67 -11.62 -8.21 10.66
N ASN A 68 -12.56 -8.12 11.60
CA ASN A 68 -12.32 -7.51 12.91
C ASN A 68 -11.40 -8.37 13.79
N ILE A 69 -11.45 -9.70 13.67
CA ILE A 69 -10.54 -10.59 14.39
C ILE A 69 -9.09 -10.38 13.91
N TYR A 70 -8.86 -10.33 12.61
CA TYR A 70 -7.51 -10.09 12.08
C TYR A 70 -6.98 -8.70 12.42
N SER A 71 -7.81 -7.65 12.34
CA SER A 71 -7.38 -6.28 12.70
C SER A 71 -7.08 -6.16 14.19
N ASN A 72 -7.94 -6.68 15.07
CA ASN A 72 -7.69 -6.66 16.51
C ASN A 72 -6.45 -7.49 16.92
N LEU A 73 -6.21 -8.63 16.25
CA LEU A 73 -5.00 -9.42 16.46
C LEU A 73 -3.75 -8.65 16.00
N GLY A 74 -3.82 -7.98 14.86
CA GLY A 74 -2.74 -7.13 14.35
C GLY A 74 -2.43 -5.97 15.29
N ASP A 75 -3.46 -5.28 15.77
CA ASP A 75 -3.31 -4.18 16.72
C ASP A 75 -2.78 -4.65 18.08
N HIS A 76 -3.23 -5.81 18.57
CA HIS A 76 -2.68 -6.43 19.78
C HIS A 76 -1.17 -6.69 19.68
N TYR A 77 -0.70 -7.19 18.53
CA TYR A 77 0.73 -7.37 18.29
C TYR A 77 1.48 -6.04 18.16
N LEU A 78 0.85 -5.04 17.55
CA LEU A 78 1.43 -3.71 17.37
C LEU A 78 1.64 -3.00 18.72
N GLU A 79 0.69 -3.10 19.65
CA GLU A 79 0.83 -2.60 21.03
C GLU A 79 2.06 -3.21 21.74
N LYS A 80 2.35 -4.47 21.45
CA LYS A 80 3.52 -5.20 21.96
C LYS A 80 4.79 -4.99 21.13
N ARG A 81 4.77 -4.11 20.13
CA ARG A 81 5.88 -3.86 19.18
C ARG A 81 6.33 -5.12 18.42
N ARG A 82 5.44 -6.09 18.26
CA ARG A 82 5.65 -7.30 17.47
C ARG A 82 5.25 -7.01 16.02
N TYR A 83 6.03 -6.18 15.34
CA TYR A 83 5.70 -5.64 14.01
C TYR A 83 5.52 -6.71 12.95
N ALA A 84 6.37 -7.75 12.93
CA ALA A 84 6.24 -8.85 11.97
C ALA A 84 4.93 -9.62 12.13
N ASP A 85 4.55 -9.92 13.38
CA ASP A 85 3.29 -10.62 13.67
C ASP A 85 2.06 -9.74 13.40
N ALA A 86 2.18 -8.44 13.68
CA ALA A 86 1.15 -7.46 13.36
C ALA A 86 0.90 -7.43 11.84
N ALA A 87 1.96 -7.25 11.05
CA ALA A 87 1.86 -7.26 9.59
C ALA A 87 1.31 -8.59 9.06
N ALA A 88 1.78 -9.73 9.58
CA ALA A 88 1.30 -11.06 9.20
C ALA A 88 -0.20 -11.23 9.43
N SER A 89 -0.76 -10.62 10.48
CA SER A 89 -2.20 -10.68 10.76
C SER A 89 -3.01 -10.04 9.64
N TYR A 90 -2.68 -8.80 9.24
CA TYR A 90 -3.34 -8.10 8.14
C TYR A 90 -3.12 -8.79 6.80
N GLN A 91 -1.88 -9.19 6.49
CA GLN A 91 -1.54 -9.89 5.25
C GLN A 91 -2.27 -11.22 5.09
N THR A 92 -2.45 -11.97 6.19
CA THR A 92 -3.18 -13.24 6.16
C THR A 92 -4.63 -13.04 5.76
N PHE A 93 -5.28 -11.99 6.26
CA PHE A 93 -6.63 -11.64 5.83
C PHE A 93 -6.68 -11.29 4.34
N VAL A 94 -5.82 -10.38 3.88
CA VAL A 94 -5.79 -9.93 2.47
C VAL A 94 -5.52 -11.10 1.53
N LYS A 95 -4.56 -11.96 1.85
CA LYS A 95 -4.25 -13.14 1.05
C LYS A 95 -5.44 -14.08 0.88
N ARG A 96 -6.29 -14.21 1.90
CA ARG A 96 -7.50 -15.03 1.86
C ARG A 96 -8.68 -14.34 1.20
N ASN A 97 -8.71 -13.02 1.21
CA ASN A 97 -9.81 -12.19 0.74
C ASN A 97 -9.29 -11.00 -0.10
N PRO A 98 -8.58 -11.25 -1.22
CA PRO A 98 -7.91 -10.19 -1.98
C PRO A 98 -8.88 -9.19 -2.63
N LEU A 99 -10.14 -9.61 -2.84
CA LEU A 99 -11.21 -8.77 -3.38
C LEU A 99 -12.17 -8.29 -2.28
N HIS A 100 -11.71 -8.19 -1.03
CA HIS A 100 -12.49 -7.58 0.03
C HIS A 100 -12.31 -6.06 0.00
N ARG A 101 -13.40 -5.30 0.26
CA ARG A 101 -13.36 -3.82 0.23
C ARG A 101 -12.28 -3.19 1.11
N ILE A 102 -11.92 -3.84 2.23
CA ILE A 102 -10.91 -3.37 3.19
C ILE A 102 -9.48 -3.80 2.83
N ALA A 103 -9.29 -4.67 1.84
CA ALA A 103 -7.97 -5.22 1.52
C ALA A 103 -6.92 -4.13 1.23
N PRO A 104 -7.23 -3.05 0.47
CA PRO A 104 -6.26 -1.96 0.26
C PRO A 104 -5.85 -1.25 1.56
N ASP A 105 -6.78 -1.03 2.48
CA ASP A 105 -6.48 -0.37 3.76
C ASP A 105 -5.58 -1.26 4.63
N PHE A 106 -5.79 -2.57 4.61
CA PHE A 106 -4.94 -3.52 5.32
C PHE A 106 -3.53 -3.60 4.73
N ASP A 107 -3.40 -3.61 3.39
CA ASP A 107 -2.08 -3.57 2.74
C ASP A 107 -1.34 -2.24 3.03
N MET A 108 -2.04 -1.11 3.09
CA MET A 108 -1.44 0.15 3.56
C MET A 108 -1.02 0.08 5.03
N ARG A 109 -1.85 -0.54 5.87
CA ARG A 109 -1.51 -0.75 7.29
C ARG A 109 -0.24 -1.58 7.45
N VAL A 110 -0.04 -2.60 6.61
CA VAL A 110 1.21 -3.40 6.58
C VAL A 110 2.41 -2.52 6.25
N ILE A 111 2.31 -1.64 5.24
CA ILE A 111 3.39 -0.71 4.88
C ILE A 111 3.73 0.21 6.07
N GLU A 112 2.72 0.78 6.73
CA GLU A 112 2.91 1.63 7.92
C GLU A 112 3.56 0.88 9.09
N ILE A 113 3.15 -0.36 9.32
CA ILE A 113 3.73 -1.23 10.35
C ILE A 113 5.21 -1.48 10.08
N TYR A 114 5.57 -1.78 8.83
CA TYR A 114 6.97 -1.99 8.45
C TYR A 114 7.79 -0.70 8.53
N LYS A 115 7.22 0.46 8.16
CA LYS A 115 7.86 1.77 8.39
C LYS A 115 8.14 2.01 9.88
N LYS A 116 7.13 1.78 10.73
CA LYS A 116 7.24 1.95 12.19
C LYS A 116 8.23 0.98 12.83
N GLY A 117 8.32 -0.23 12.29
CA GLY A 117 9.23 -1.28 12.76
C GLY A 117 10.67 -1.12 12.27
N GLY A 118 10.95 -0.21 11.33
CA GLY A 118 12.28 0.00 10.78
C GLY A 118 12.73 -1.11 9.81
N PHE A 119 11.81 -1.64 8.99
CA PHE A 119 12.08 -2.69 8.01
C PHE A 119 12.05 -2.15 6.56
N PRO A 120 13.04 -1.38 6.11
CA PRO A 120 12.98 -0.66 4.84
C PRO A 120 12.78 -1.59 3.63
N LYS A 121 13.41 -2.77 3.62
CA LYS A 121 13.21 -3.74 2.54
C LYS A 121 11.75 -4.22 2.46
N LEU A 122 11.14 -4.55 3.59
CA LEU A 122 9.75 -5.00 3.64
C LEU A 122 8.77 -3.88 3.26
N VAL A 123 9.10 -2.61 3.56
CA VAL A 123 8.34 -1.45 3.08
C VAL A 123 8.30 -1.43 1.56
N ILE A 124 9.44 -1.59 0.90
CA ILE A 124 9.54 -1.56 -0.56
C ILE A 124 8.78 -2.74 -1.17
N ASP A 125 8.97 -3.95 -0.63
CA ASP A 125 8.27 -5.15 -1.13
C ASP A 125 6.75 -5.01 -0.98
N ALA A 126 6.27 -4.50 0.15
CA ALA A 126 4.85 -4.25 0.39
C ALA A 126 4.29 -3.12 -0.50
N SER A 127 5.06 -2.05 -0.73
CA SER A 127 4.66 -0.96 -1.63
C SER A 127 4.55 -1.42 -3.09
N LYS A 128 5.46 -2.28 -3.55
CA LYS A 128 5.38 -2.92 -4.89
C LYS A 128 4.13 -3.79 -5.00
N ALA A 129 3.87 -4.61 -3.99
CA ALA A 129 2.67 -5.45 -3.95
C ALA A 129 1.39 -4.60 -4.01
N PHE A 130 1.33 -3.50 -3.24
CA PHE A 130 0.22 -2.55 -3.28
C PHE A 130 0.01 -1.97 -4.69
N ALA A 131 1.09 -1.48 -5.33
CA ALA A 131 1.03 -0.91 -6.67
C ALA A 131 0.56 -1.94 -7.72
N THR A 132 0.92 -3.22 -7.55
CA THR A 132 0.48 -4.32 -8.42
C THR A 132 -0.99 -4.67 -8.19
N ASN A 133 -1.39 -4.84 -6.92
CA ASN A 133 -2.73 -5.29 -6.55
C ASN A 133 -3.80 -4.24 -6.84
N TYR A 134 -3.46 -2.95 -6.71
CA TYR A 134 -4.41 -1.83 -6.80
C TYR A 134 -4.07 -0.83 -7.91
N GLY A 135 -3.13 -1.15 -8.81
CA GLY A 135 -2.90 -0.37 -10.03
C GLY A 135 -4.18 -0.26 -10.86
N LEU A 136 -4.37 0.84 -11.60
CA LEU A 136 -5.65 1.16 -12.26
C LEU A 136 -6.17 0.10 -13.24
N LYS A 137 -5.29 -0.82 -13.68
CA LYS A 137 -5.65 -1.94 -14.57
C LYS A 137 -5.78 -3.27 -13.82
N SER A 138 -5.68 -3.29 -12.49
CA SER A 138 -5.71 -4.52 -11.70
C SER A 138 -7.10 -5.14 -11.64
N GLU A 139 -7.15 -6.43 -11.25
CA GLU A 139 -8.39 -7.19 -11.07
C GLU A 139 -9.32 -6.54 -10.03
N TYR A 140 -8.75 -5.92 -8.99
CA TYR A 140 -9.51 -5.26 -7.92
C TYR A 140 -10.56 -4.29 -8.48
N TRP A 141 -10.19 -3.46 -9.46
CA TRP A 141 -11.07 -2.44 -10.04
C TRP A 141 -12.16 -2.98 -10.97
N LYS A 142 -12.19 -4.27 -11.26
CA LYS A 142 -13.36 -4.91 -11.91
C LYS A 142 -14.51 -5.13 -10.94
N HIS A 143 -14.23 -5.12 -9.64
CA HIS A 143 -15.19 -5.35 -8.55
C HIS A 143 -15.57 -4.07 -7.80
N PHE A 144 -14.76 -3.01 -7.91
CA PHE A 144 -14.95 -1.76 -7.18
C PHE A 144 -14.83 -0.55 -8.12
N ASP A 145 -15.67 0.46 -7.88
CA ASP A 145 -15.60 1.73 -8.63
C ASP A 145 -14.41 2.57 -8.14
N ILE A 146 -13.52 2.92 -9.06
CA ILE A 146 -12.36 3.78 -8.80
C ILE A 146 -12.78 5.12 -8.18
N LYS A 147 -13.86 5.73 -8.69
CA LYS A 147 -14.33 7.05 -8.23
C LYS A 147 -14.91 7.00 -6.81
N ALA A 148 -15.42 5.85 -6.39
CA ALA A 148 -15.96 5.65 -5.05
C ALA A 148 -14.86 5.37 -4.01
N ASN A 149 -13.60 5.17 -4.44
CA ASN A 149 -12.48 4.81 -3.58
C ASN A 149 -11.27 5.79 -3.72
N PRO A 150 -11.49 7.11 -3.50
CA PRO A 150 -10.43 8.11 -3.69
C PRO A 150 -9.25 7.91 -2.75
N GLN A 151 -9.46 7.33 -1.58
CA GLN A 151 -8.42 7.01 -0.60
C GLN A 151 -7.44 5.98 -1.15
N VAL A 152 -7.94 4.89 -1.74
CA VAL A 152 -7.07 3.86 -2.36
C VAL A 152 -6.26 4.46 -3.50
N ILE A 153 -6.85 5.34 -4.30
CA ILE A 153 -6.15 6.07 -5.36
C ILE A 153 -5.07 7.00 -4.79
N GLY A 154 -5.35 7.68 -3.69
CA GLY A 154 -4.35 8.49 -2.98
C GLY A 154 -3.16 7.66 -2.50
N HIS A 155 -3.41 6.50 -1.93
CA HIS A 155 -2.38 5.55 -1.53
C HIS A 155 -1.57 5.01 -2.72
N LEU A 156 -2.23 4.72 -3.84
CA LEU A 156 -1.54 4.28 -5.06
C LEU A 156 -0.57 5.35 -5.58
N LYS A 157 -1.01 6.62 -5.68
CA LYS A 157 -0.15 7.74 -6.08
C LYS A 157 1.06 7.87 -5.18
N GLN A 158 0.83 7.86 -3.86
CA GLN A 158 1.90 7.95 -2.87
C GLN A 158 2.91 6.81 -3.03
N ASN A 159 2.46 5.56 -3.14
CA ASN A 159 3.34 4.41 -3.30
C ASN A 159 4.17 4.47 -4.59
N LEU A 160 3.55 4.81 -5.72
CA LEU A 160 4.27 4.94 -7.00
C LEU A 160 5.37 6.01 -6.95
N ARG A 161 5.06 7.19 -6.36
CA ARG A 161 6.03 8.26 -6.18
C ARG A 161 7.15 7.86 -5.23
N GLU A 162 6.84 7.26 -4.09
CA GLU A 162 7.85 6.81 -3.11
C GLU A 162 8.76 5.74 -3.69
N LEU A 163 8.23 4.78 -4.47
CA LEU A 163 9.03 3.77 -5.16
C LEU A 163 9.97 4.39 -6.20
N ALA A 164 9.47 5.30 -7.04
CA ALA A 164 10.27 5.98 -8.02
C ALA A 164 11.43 6.76 -7.38
N ASN A 165 11.14 7.55 -6.36
CA ASN A 165 12.13 8.32 -5.62
C ASN A 165 13.14 7.43 -4.88
N TYR A 166 12.70 6.32 -4.31
CA TYR A 166 13.57 5.36 -3.65
C TYR A 166 14.63 4.81 -4.62
N TYR A 167 14.20 4.28 -5.77
CA TYR A 167 15.13 3.73 -6.75
C TYR A 167 16.01 4.79 -7.41
N HIS A 168 15.49 6.01 -7.63
CA HIS A 168 16.28 7.14 -8.10
C HIS A 168 17.37 7.51 -7.09
N SER A 169 17.06 7.53 -5.80
CA SER A 169 18.06 7.79 -4.74
C SER A 169 19.15 6.69 -4.67
N LEU A 170 18.78 5.43 -4.87
CA LEU A 170 19.75 4.33 -4.97
C LEU A 170 20.63 4.45 -6.21
N TYR A 171 20.07 4.88 -7.35
CA TYR A 171 20.83 5.13 -8.57
C TYR A 171 21.90 6.22 -8.37
N GLN A 172 21.58 7.28 -7.63
CA GLN A 172 22.51 8.37 -7.33
C GLN A 172 23.55 8.00 -6.26
N ASN A 173 23.28 7.01 -5.40
CA ASN A 173 24.16 6.62 -4.31
C ASN A 173 25.31 5.73 -4.80
N LYS A 174 26.55 6.19 -4.60
CA LYS A 174 27.78 5.48 -5.00
C LYS A 174 27.95 4.11 -4.31
N GLU A 175 27.36 3.92 -3.14
CA GLU A 175 27.41 2.62 -2.45
C GLU A 175 26.69 1.51 -3.25
N PHE A 176 25.73 1.87 -4.08
CA PHE A 176 24.96 0.96 -4.93
C PHE A 176 25.46 0.91 -6.38
N ALA A 177 26.73 1.24 -6.63
CA ALA A 177 27.30 1.27 -7.98
C ALA A 177 27.14 -0.05 -8.75
N LYS A 178 27.15 -1.20 -8.06
CA LYS A 178 26.97 -2.52 -8.67
C LYS A 178 25.57 -2.78 -9.20
N THR A 179 24.55 -2.13 -8.64
CA THR A 179 23.14 -2.26 -9.02
C THR A 179 22.61 -0.98 -9.68
N ARG A 180 23.49 -0.09 -10.09
CA ARG A 180 23.12 1.23 -10.60
C ARG A 180 22.16 1.16 -11.79
N ASP A 181 22.46 0.31 -12.77
CA ASP A 181 21.61 0.17 -13.96
C ASP A 181 20.27 -0.51 -13.67
N GLU A 182 20.22 -1.38 -12.66
CA GLU A 182 18.98 -1.97 -12.18
C GLU A 182 18.13 -0.90 -11.48
N ASN A 183 18.73 -0.12 -10.59
CA ASN A 183 18.05 0.98 -9.90
C ASN A 183 17.53 2.05 -10.89
N PHE A 184 18.29 2.33 -11.96
CA PHE A 184 17.84 3.20 -13.05
C PHE A 184 16.56 2.66 -13.72
N ARG A 185 16.57 1.38 -14.12
CA ARG A 185 15.40 0.75 -14.74
C ARG A 185 14.19 0.74 -13.83
N ASP A 186 14.39 0.40 -12.55
CA ASP A 186 13.31 0.36 -11.57
C ASP A 186 12.73 1.77 -11.34
N ALA A 187 13.56 2.80 -11.16
CA ALA A 187 13.09 4.18 -11.02
C ALA A 187 12.27 4.63 -12.24
N GLN A 188 12.77 4.32 -13.44
CA GLN A 188 12.10 4.66 -14.71
C GLN A 188 10.72 3.98 -14.79
N VAL A 189 10.61 2.71 -14.41
CA VAL A 189 9.35 1.95 -14.42
C VAL A 189 8.32 2.63 -13.52
N TRP A 190 8.68 3.01 -12.29
CA TRP A 190 7.74 3.60 -11.34
C TRP A 190 7.34 5.03 -11.70
N TYR A 191 8.26 5.85 -12.23
CA TYR A 191 7.92 7.16 -12.78
C TYR A 191 6.92 7.04 -13.92
N ARG A 192 7.18 6.15 -14.89
CA ARG A 192 6.28 5.92 -16.03
C ARG A 192 4.93 5.40 -15.59
N GLN A 193 4.88 4.47 -14.65
CA GLN A 193 3.63 3.93 -14.14
C GLN A 193 2.78 5.03 -13.47
N PHE A 194 3.40 5.97 -12.74
CA PHE A 194 2.69 7.13 -12.19
C PHE A 194 2.10 7.99 -13.32
N LEU A 195 2.92 8.37 -14.28
CA LEU A 195 2.53 9.28 -15.37
C LEU A 195 1.47 8.67 -16.31
N GLU A 196 1.52 7.37 -16.54
CA GLU A 196 0.51 6.63 -17.31
C GLU A 196 -0.82 6.51 -16.54
N SER A 197 -0.75 6.29 -15.24
CA SER A 197 -1.94 6.16 -14.40
C SER A 197 -2.62 7.51 -14.15
N PHE A 198 -1.86 8.58 -14.03
CA PHE A 198 -2.33 9.89 -13.62
C PHE A 198 -1.83 11.04 -14.54
N PRO A 199 -2.10 10.98 -15.86
CA PRO A 199 -1.50 11.92 -16.82
C PRO A 199 -1.92 13.37 -16.64
N ARG A 200 -3.00 13.64 -15.91
CA ARG A 200 -3.53 15.00 -15.63
C ARG A 200 -3.50 15.37 -14.16
N ASP A 201 -2.77 14.61 -13.36
CA ASP A 201 -2.62 14.93 -11.94
C ASP A 201 -1.76 16.18 -11.75
N PRO A 202 -2.07 17.05 -10.78
CA PRO A 202 -1.25 18.23 -10.47
C PRO A 202 0.22 17.91 -10.16
N GLU A 203 0.54 16.71 -9.69
CA GLU A 203 1.92 16.26 -9.43
C GLU A 203 2.64 15.78 -10.71
N SER A 204 1.92 15.47 -11.79
CA SER A 204 2.51 14.85 -12.99
C SER A 204 3.60 15.67 -13.65
N PRO A 205 3.53 17.02 -13.73
CA PRO A 205 4.64 17.83 -14.24
C PRO A 205 5.94 17.65 -13.43
N ALA A 206 5.84 17.64 -12.09
CA ALA A 206 7.00 17.46 -11.23
C ALA A 206 7.58 16.03 -11.33
N ILE A 207 6.72 15.02 -11.39
CA ILE A 207 7.13 13.63 -11.58
C ILE A 207 7.79 13.42 -12.96
N ASN A 208 7.25 14.04 -14.02
CA ASN A 208 7.85 13.97 -15.36
C ASN A 208 9.21 14.67 -15.41
N TYR A 209 9.34 15.81 -14.71
CA TYR A 209 10.62 16.50 -14.56
C TYR A 209 11.66 15.59 -13.88
N GLN A 210 11.29 14.90 -12.80
CA GLN A 210 12.18 13.95 -12.12
C GLN A 210 12.59 12.76 -13.01
N LEU A 211 11.69 12.29 -13.88
CA LEU A 211 12.03 11.27 -14.87
C LEU A 211 13.06 11.81 -15.88
N ALA A 212 12.89 13.03 -16.34
CA ALA A 212 13.84 13.67 -17.25
C ALA A 212 15.22 13.86 -16.61
N GLU A 213 15.26 14.27 -15.33
CA GLU A 213 16.52 14.36 -14.55
C GLU A 213 17.22 12.99 -14.47
N LEU A 214 16.49 11.92 -14.12
CA LEU A 214 17.03 10.56 -14.08
C LEU A 214 17.64 10.14 -15.42
N LEU A 215 16.97 10.43 -16.53
CA LEU A 215 17.42 10.14 -17.89
C LEU A 215 18.67 10.93 -18.25
N LEU A 216 18.71 12.22 -17.89
CA LEU A 216 19.86 13.09 -18.10
C LEU A 216 21.09 12.60 -17.33
N GLU A 217 20.92 12.28 -16.06
CA GLU A 217 21.99 11.72 -15.21
C GLU A 217 22.52 10.39 -15.75
N HIS A 218 21.67 9.60 -16.42
CA HIS A 218 22.04 8.36 -17.11
C HIS A 218 22.63 8.59 -18.51
N LYS A 219 22.75 9.85 -18.93
CA LYS A 219 23.23 10.25 -20.28
C LYS A 219 22.35 9.74 -21.42
N ALA A 220 21.09 9.48 -21.15
CA ALA A 220 20.09 9.16 -22.16
C ALA A 220 19.49 10.48 -22.72
N PHE A 221 20.36 11.26 -23.39
CA PHE A 221 20.10 12.67 -23.70
C PHE A 221 18.85 12.90 -24.55
N ASP A 222 18.64 12.10 -25.61
CA ASP A 222 17.43 12.20 -26.46
C ASP A 222 16.15 11.95 -25.65
N ALA A 223 16.18 10.92 -24.81
CA ALA A 223 15.02 10.59 -23.96
C ALA A 223 14.80 11.67 -22.88
N ALA A 224 15.88 12.21 -22.30
CA ALA A 224 15.80 13.30 -21.35
C ALA A 224 15.19 14.56 -21.98
N ALA A 225 15.66 14.93 -23.18
CA ALA A 225 15.14 16.09 -23.93
C ALA A 225 13.63 15.94 -24.17
N ALA A 226 13.18 14.78 -24.65
CA ALA A 226 11.77 14.52 -24.91
C ALA A 226 10.90 14.65 -23.64
N GLU A 227 11.36 14.13 -22.49
CA GLU A 227 10.60 14.25 -21.24
C GLU A 227 10.65 15.67 -20.65
N TYR A 228 11.74 16.41 -20.84
CA TYR A 228 11.80 17.83 -20.50
C TYR A 228 10.85 18.68 -21.35
N GLU A 229 10.82 18.45 -22.68
CA GLU A 229 9.86 19.11 -23.59
C GLU A 229 8.41 18.79 -23.19
N ARG A 230 8.12 17.54 -22.89
CA ARG A 230 6.82 17.14 -22.38
C ARG A 230 6.46 17.90 -21.11
N THR A 231 7.41 18.02 -20.16
CA THR A 231 7.21 18.78 -18.93
C THR A 231 6.95 20.26 -19.23
N ALA A 232 7.73 20.87 -20.13
CA ALA A 232 7.62 22.29 -20.42
C ALA A 232 6.33 22.69 -21.15
N TYR A 233 5.84 21.85 -22.07
CA TYR A 233 4.85 22.27 -23.07
C TYR A 233 3.55 21.48 -23.08
N THR A 234 3.48 20.30 -22.46
CA THR A 234 2.29 19.42 -22.57
C THR A 234 1.33 19.59 -21.39
N TYR A 235 1.83 19.89 -20.21
CA TYR A 235 1.01 20.08 -19.02
C TYR A 235 0.42 21.48 -18.94
N ALA A 236 -0.66 21.66 -18.15
CA ALA A 236 -1.16 22.99 -17.81
C ALA A 236 -0.07 23.79 -17.08
N ALA A 237 -0.22 25.11 -17.00
CA ALA A 237 0.77 26.00 -16.39
C ALA A 237 1.20 25.53 -14.98
N HIS A 238 2.50 25.40 -14.77
CA HIS A 238 3.12 24.96 -13.52
C HIS A 238 4.53 25.58 -13.36
N ASP A 239 5.09 25.51 -12.16
CA ASP A 239 6.36 26.13 -11.78
C ASP A 239 7.61 25.53 -12.48
N LYS A 240 7.55 24.29 -12.94
CA LYS A 240 8.67 23.59 -13.60
C LYS A 240 8.81 23.88 -15.09
N ALA A 241 7.82 24.51 -15.74
CA ALA A 241 7.80 24.68 -17.20
C ALA A 241 9.04 25.37 -17.76
N SER A 242 9.43 26.52 -17.19
CA SER A 242 10.61 27.28 -17.65
C SER A 242 11.91 26.49 -17.44
N ALA A 243 12.10 25.88 -16.27
CA ALA A 243 13.28 25.08 -15.97
C ALA A 243 13.39 23.88 -16.91
N ALA A 244 12.27 23.20 -17.18
CA ALA A 244 12.22 22.08 -18.12
C ALA A 244 12.58 22.52 -19.55
N GLY A 245 12.09 23.66 -20.02
CA GLY A 245 12.44 24.20 -21.33
C GLY A 245 13.94 24.44 -21.51
N TYR A 246 14.60 25.04 -20.50
CA TYR A 246 16.06 25.20 -20.51
C TYR A 246 16.80 23.86 -20.48
N ALA A 247 16.36 22.92 -19.65
CA ALA A 247 16.98 21.60 -19.54
C ALA A 247 16.83 20.79 -20.84
N ALA A 248 15.72 20.94 -21.56
CA ALA A 248 15.54 20.33 -22.88
C ALA A 248 16.59 20.80 -23.89
N VAL A 249 16.85 22.12 -23.96
CA VAL A 249 17.88 22.68 -24.83
C VAL A 249 19.27 22.13 -24.47
N TYR A 250 19.58 22.04 -23.18
CA TYR A 250 20.83 21.45 -22.72
C TYR A 250 20.96 19.99 -23.17
N ALA A 251 19.93 19.18 -22.91
CA ALA A 251 19.93 17.77 -23.27
C ALA A 251 20.11 17.53 -24.79
N HIS A 252 19.47 18.35 -25.64
CA HIS A 252 19.66 18.31 -27.09
C HIS A 252 21.09 18.68 -27.54
N ARG A 253 21.79 19.51 -26.78
CA ARG A 253 23.18 19.85 -27.12
C ARG A 253 24.18 18.77 -26.75
N GLU A 254 23.87 17.95 -25.75
CA GLU A 254 24.71 16.83 -25.29
C GLU A 254 24.41 15.52 -26.08
N SER A 255 23.30 15.46 -26.84
CA SER A 255 22.94 14.39 -27.74
C SER A 255 23.77 14.44 -29.02
#